data_047cbcf5db18e51bb5fd31111b93efb7
#
_entry.id   047cbcf5db18e51bb5fd31111b93efb7
#
_cell.length_a   1.000
_cell.length_b   1.000
_cell.length_c   1.000
_cell.angle_alpha   90.00
_cell.angle_beta   90.00
_cell.angle_gamma   90.00
#
_symmetry.space_group_name_H-M   'P 1'
#
loop_
_entity.id
_entity.type
_entity.pdbx_description
1 polymer ?
#
loop_
_entity_poly.entity_id
_entity_poly.type
_entity_poly.pdbx_seq_one_letter_code
_entity_poly.pdbx_strand_id
1 'polypeptide(L)'
;HFQEFLEKEAHLSEDSRNSEAVRLMFEDAGDLITWMRHFPYFYETERQILVHAGIAEWGGKDWLCVTSEELMVGKRTVSRGAFYKDVIAGHISTAKISGNRIYDGIWHDGQSHYYLDGTTWRSGKIPVLEYDSETGKYREI
;
A
#
# COMPACT_ATOMS: atom_id res chain seq x y z
N HIS A 1 12.63 -2.84 23.54
CA HIS A 1 13.40 -3.99 23.04
C HIS A 1 13.98 -3.78 21.63
N PHE A 2 13.17 -3.43 20.61
CA PHE A 2 13.65 -3.31 19.23
C PHE A 2 14.69 -2.19 19.02
N GLN A 3 14.51 -1.01 19.61
CA GLN A 3 15.50 0.07 19.53
C GLN A 3 16.82 -0.30 20.26
N GLU A 4 16.73 -0.94 21.39
CA GLU A 4 17.88 -1.44 22.13
C GLU A 4 18.65 -2.51 21.36
N PHE A 5 17.93 -3.34 20.58
CA PHE A 5 18.51 -4.28 19.65
C PHE A 5 19.31 -3.57 18.52
N LEU A 6 18.75 -2.54 17.89
CA LEU A 6 19.43 -1.82 16.81
C LEU A 6 20.77 -1.19 17.24
N GLU A 7 20.88 -0.78 18.49
CA GLU A 7 22.11 -0.20 19.07
C GLU A 7 23.15 -1.27 19.41
N LYS A 8 22.70 -2.43 19.94
CA LYS A 8 23.61 -3.50 20.41
C LYS A 8 24.13 -4.40 19.30
N GLU A 9 23.40 -4.57 18.22
CA GLU A 9 23.67 -5.59 17.20
C GLU A 9 24.25 -5.00 15.90
N ALA A 10 24.77 -3.75 15.97
CA ALA A 10 25.39 -3.07 14.82
C ALA A 10 26.61 -3.83 14.23
N HIS A 11 27.22 -4.73 15.01
CA HIS A 11 28.36 -5.55 14.61
C HIS A 11 27.99 -6.84 13.89
N LEU A 12 26.71 -7.25 13.90
CA LEU A 12 26.25 -8.45 13.19
C LEU A 12 26.18 -8.23 11.67
N SER A 13 26.27 -9.33 10.93
CA SER A 13 25.98 -9.32 9.50
C SER A 13 24.52 -8.89 9.26
N GLU A 14 24.21 -8.36 8.08
CA GLU A 14 22.85 -7.93 7.71
C GLU A 14 21.83 -9.06 7.87
N ASP A 15 22.18 -10.26 7.39
CA ASP A 15 21.31 -11.45 7.51
C ASP A 15 21.04 -11.84 8.95
N SER A 16 22.08 -11.77 9.82
CA SER A 16 21.92 -12.08 11.25
C SER A 16 21.06 -11.06 11.97
N ARG A 17 21.21 -9.77 11.65
CA ARG A 17 20.36 -8.69 12.17
C ARG A 17 18.91 -8.84 11.74
N ASN A 18 18.67 -9.16 10.48
CA ASN A 18 17.33 -9.35 9.94
C ASN A 18 16.64 -10.54 10.62
N SER A 19 17.34 -11.65 10.80
CA SER A 19 16.80 -12.84 11.47
C SER A 19 16.43 -12.56 12.91
N GLU A 20 17.29 -11.87 13.65
CA GLU A 20 17.05 -11.52 15.05
C GLU A 20 15.95 -10.46 15.19
N ALA A 21 15.90 -9.47 14.31
CA ALA A 21 14.82 -8.49 14.25
C ALA A 21 13.46 -9.17 14.04
N VAL A 22 13.38 -10.10 13.09
CA VAL A 22 12.16 -10.89 12.83
C VAL A 22 11.76 -11.70 14.07
N ARG A 23 12.72 -12.36 14.74
CA ARG A 23 12.46 -13.11 15.98
C ARG A 23 11.84 -12.21 17.06
N LEU A 24 12.45 -11.05 17.33
CA LEU A 24 11.96 -10.09 18.32
C LEU A 24 10.58 -9.52 17.95
N MET A 25 10.34 -9.24 16.68
CA MET A 25 9.02 -8.80 16.22
C MET A 25 7.94 -9.85 16.51
N PHE A 26 8.23 -11.15 16.31
CA PHE A 26 7.28 -12.21 16.63
C PHE A 26 7.11 -12.41 18.13
N GLU A 27 8.14 -12.22 18.94
CA GLU A 27 8.03 -12.26 20.40
C GLU A 27 7.18 -11.12 20.96
N ASP A 28 7.38 -9.89 20.46
CA ASP A 28 6.70 -8.70 20.96
C ASP A 28 5.28 -8.52 20.38
N ALA A 29 5.06 -8.94 19.14
CA ALA A 29 3.84 -8.66 18.38
C ALA A 29 3.35 -9.85 17.54
N GLY A 30 3.64 -11.09 17.93
CA GLY A 30 3.32 -12.30 17.16
C GLY A 30 1.85 -12.46 16.84
N ASP A 31 0.96 -12.13 17.78
CA ASP A 31 -0.48 -12.19 17.57
C ASP A 31 -0.94 -11.14 16.53
N LEU A 32 -0.39 -9.94 16.58
CA LEU A 32 -0.67 -8.87 15.60
C LEU A 32 -0.16 -9.28 14.21
N ILE A 33 1.06 -9.81 14.11
CA ILE A 33 1.63 -10.27 12.84
C ILE A 33 0.79 -11.41 12.26
N THR A 34 0.40 -12.36 13.11
CA THR A 34 -0.46 -13.48 12.71
C THR A 34 -1.81 -12.98 12.20
N TRP A 35 -2.43 -12.04 12.90
CA TRP A 35 -3.68 -11.42 12.48
C TRP A 35 -3.54 -10.68 11.14
N MET A 36 -2.47 -9.89 10.95
CA MET A 36 -2.20 -9.18 9.69
C MET A 36 -2.01 -10.14 8.50
N ARG A 37 -1.37 -11.31 8.73
CA ARG A 37 -1.16 -12.33 7.67
C ARG A 37 -2.45 -12.95 7.14
N HIS A 38 -3.56 -12.79 7.86
CA HIS A 38 -4.88 -13.26 7.43
C HIS A 38 -5.70 -12.17 6.71
N PHE A 39 -5.13 -10.99 6.47
CA PHE A 39 -5.81 -9.96 5.71
C PHE A 39 -5.94 -10.36 4.24
N PRO A 40 -7.09 -10.04 3.62
CA PRO A 40 -7.24 -10.22 2.18
C PRO A 40 -6.25 -9.30 1.43
N TYR A 41 -5.74 -9.76 0.30
CA TYR A 41 -4.85 -8.98 -0.54
C TYR A 41 -5.53 -7.80 -1.23
N PHE A 42 -6.86 -7.87 -1.37
CA PHE A 42 -7.68 -6.82 -1.98
C PHE A 42 -9.08 -6.83 -1.38
N TYR A 43 -9.78 -5.74 -1.58
CA TYR A 43 -11.22 -5.63 -1.33
C TYR A 43 -11.89 -5.06 -2.58
N GLU A 44 -12.96 -5.72 -3.05
CA GLU A 44 -13.66 -5.32 -4.26
C GLU A 44 -15.12 -4.98 -3.96
N THR A 45 -15.59 -3.87 -4.50
CA THR A 45 -16.99 -3.44 -4.50
C THR A 45 -17.55 -3.46 -5.93
N GLU A 46 -18.76 -3.00 -6.12
CA GLU A 46 -19.33 -2.81 -7.46
C GLU A 46 -18.51 -1.79 -8.30
N ARG A 47 -17.89 -0.80 -7.65
CA ARG A 47 -17.23 0.34 -8.31
C ARG A 47 -15.73 0.43 -8.07
N GLN A 48 -15.21 -0.23 -7.05
CA GLN A 48 -13.82 -0.07 -6.61
C GLN A 48 -13.10 -1.39 -6.46
N ILE A 49 -11.79 -1.34 -6.64
CA ILE A 49 -10.81 -2.35 -6.25
C ILE A 49 -9.80 -1.66 -5.34
N LEU A 50 -9.79 -2.05 -4.05
CA LEU A 50 -8.83 -1.57 -3.07
C LEU A 50 -7.75 -2.62 -2.93
N VAL A 51 -6.50 -2.23 -3.12
CA VAL A 51 -5.35 -3.13 -3.13
C VAL A 51 -4.12 -2.42 -2.57
N HIS A 52 -3.14 -3.16 -2.00
CA HIS A 52 -1.96 -2.50 -1.44
C HIS A 52 -1.13 -1.76 -2.52
N ALA A 53 -0.74 -2.42 -3.61
CA ALA A 53 0.17 -1.84 -4.61
C ALA A 53 -0.43 -1.72 -6.02
N GLY A 54 -1.31 -2.64 -6.41
CA GLY A 54 -1.96 -2.59 -7.71
C GLY A 54 -2.31 -3.96 -8.28
N ILE A 55 -2.86 -3.97 -9.48
CA ILE A 55 -3.35 -5.15 -10.18
C ILE A 55 -2.80 -5.24 -11.61
N ALA A 56 -2.99 -6.36 -12.28
CA ALA A 56 -2.68 -6.58 -13.70
C ALA A 56 -3.89 -6.17 -14.57
N GLU A 57 -4.00 -4.88 -14.87
CA GLU A 57 -5.16 -4.28 -15.55
C GLU A 57 -5.37 -4.78 -16.99
N TRP A 58 -4.32 -5.30 -17.62
CA TRP A 58 -4.44 -5.90 -18.96
C TRP A 58 -5.40 -7.10 -19.00
N GLY A 59 -5.73 -7.70 -17.86
CA GLY A 59 -6.76 -8.73 -17.74
C GLY A 59 -8.19 -8.20 -17.83
N GLY A 60 -8.41 -6.86 -17.82
CA GLY A 60 -9.73 -6.27 -17.86
C GLY A 60 -10.60 -6.75 -16.71
N LYS A 61 -11.78 -7.29 -16.99
CA LYS A 61 -12.69 -7.83 -15.97
C LYS A 61 -12.17 -9.13 -15.32
N ASP A 62 -11.24 -9.81 -15.97
CA ASP A 62 -10.61 -11.04 -15.47
C ASP A 62 -9.27 -10.75 -14.76
N TRP A 63 -9.06 -9.50 -14.32
CA TRP A 63 -7.84 -9.03 -13.66
C TRP A 63 -7.37 -9.96 -12.55
N LEU A 64 -8.29 -10.54 -11.79
CA LEU A 64 -7.95 -11.43 -10.67
C LEU A 64 -7.29 -12.73 -11.14
N CYS A 65 -7.65 -13.25 -12.32
CA CYS A 65 -7.06 -14.47 -12.89
C CYS A 65 -5.60 -14.29 -13.32
N VAL A 66 -5.18 -13.04 -13.55
CA VAL A 66 -3.85 -12.69 -14.07
C VAL A 66 -2.99 -11.88 -13.11
N THR A 67 -3.51 -11.55 -11.93
CA THR A 67 -2.80 -10.82 -10.89
C THR A 67 -2.31 -11.77 -9.81
N SER A 68 -1.00 -11.86 -9.62
CA SER A 68 -0.43 -12.62 -8.49
C SER A 68 -0.51 -11.83 -7.18
N GLU A 69 -0.49 -12.54 -6.05
CA GLU A 69 -0.42 -11.93 -4.72
C GLU A 69 0.80 -11.01 -4.58
N GLU A 70 1.95 -11.41 -5.12
CA GLU A 70 3.18 -10.61 -5.13
C GLU A 70 2.98 -9.28 -5.88
N LEU A 71 2.22 -9.30 -7.00
CA LEU A 71 1.91 -8.08 -7.72
C LEU A 71 0.98 -7.18 -6.90
N MET A 72 -0.01 -7.77 -6.20
CA MET A 72 -0.95 -7.00 -5.36
C MET A 72 -0.26 -6.24 -4.24
N VAL A 73 0.85 -6.77 -3.71
CA VAL A 73 1.59 -6.16 -2.59
C VAL A 73 2.88 -5.44 -3.01
N GLY A 74 3.38 -5.67 -4.23
CA GLY A 74 4.71 -5.20 -4.63
C GLY A 74 4.81 -4.53 -6.00
N LYS A 75 3.69 -4.20 -6.66
CA LYS A 75 3.71 -3.50 -7.96
C LYS A 75 4.42 -2.16 -7.86
N ARG A 76 5.48 -1.97 -8.63
CA ARG A 76 6.32 -0.76 -8.59
C ARG A 76 6.06 0.23 -9.74
N THR A 77 5.12 -0.10 -10.62
CA THR A 77 4.74 0.74 -11.77
C THR A 77 3.40 1.40 -11.50
N VAL A 78 3.32 2.69 -11.80
CA VAL A 78 2.09 3.47 -11.69
C VAL A 78 1.17 3.13 -12.86
N SER A 79 -0.05 2.71 -12.56
CA SER A 79 -1.11 2.57 -13.56
C SER A 79 -1.81 3.89 -13.77
N ARG A 80 -2.28 4.12 -14.98
CA ARG A 80 -3.02 5.32 -15.39
C ARG A 80 -4.01 4.97 -16.49
N GLY A 81 -5.06 5.77 -16.61
CA GLY A 81 -6.02 5.63 -17.68
C GLY A 81 -7.36 5.06 -17.22
N ALA A 82 -8.27 4.86 -18.15
CA ALA A 82 -9.59 4.34 -17.85
C ALA A 82 -9.54 2.84 -17.55
N PHE A 83 -10.15 2.44 -16.44
CA PHE A 83 -10.42 1.05 -16.11
C PHE A 83 -11.92 0.92 -15.78
N TYR A 84 -12.47 -0.29 -15.77
CA TYR A 84 -13.91 -0.47 -15.55
C TYR A 84 -14.36 -0.26 -14.09
N LYS A 85 -13.41 -0.18 -13.16
CA LYS A 85 -13.58 0.20 -11.75
C LYS A 85 -12.47 1.16 -11.33
N ASP A 86 -12.72 1.91 -10.28
CA ASP A 86 -11.69 2.71 -9.65
C ASP A 86 -10.70 1.81 -8.90
N VAL A 87 -9.41 1.96 -9.19
CA VAL A 87 -8.33 1.24 -8.51
C VAL A 87 -7.71 2.16 -7.48
N ILE A 88 -7.83 1.76 -6.21
CA ILE A 88 -7.34 2.53 -5.07
C ILE A 88 -6.16 1.78 -4.46
N ALA A 89 -4.97 2.37 -4.55
CA ALA A 89 -3.72 1.74 -4.14
C ALA A 89 -2.83 2.66 -3.30
N GLY A 90 -1.89 2.07 -2.58
CA GLY A 90 -0.81 2.73 -1.85
C GLY A 90 0.56 2.40 -2.45
N HIS A 91 1.51 2.02 -1.59
CA HIS A 91 2.84 1.48 -1.92
C HIS A 91 3.79 2.40 -2.69
N ILE A 92 3.30 3.14 -3.66
CA ILE A 92 4.12 4.10 -4.43
C ILE A 92 3.81 5.50 -3.92
N SER A 93 4.82 6.15 -3.35
CA SER A 93 4.68 7.51 -2.80
C SER A 93 4.07 8.48 -3.81
N THR A 94 3.02 9.18 -3.40
CA THR A 94 2.35 10.20 -4.20
C THR A 94 3.27 11.38 -4.54
N ALA A 95 4.28 11.65 -3.69
CA ALA A 95 5.34 12.60 -4.01
C ALA A 95 6.16 12.17 -5.25
N LYS A 96 6.43 10.88 -5.39
CA LYS A 96 7.11 10.34 -6.58
C LYS A 96 6.22 10.40 -7.82
N ILE A 97 4.94 10.07 -7.66
CA ILE A 97 3.97 10.04 -8.77
C ILE A 97 3.70 11.44 -9.33
N SER A 98 3.53 12.42 -8.44
CA SER A 98 3.27 13.83 -8.80
C SER A 98 4.49 14.58 -9.31
N GLY A 99 5.71 14.07 -9.07
CA GLY A 99 6.96 14.79 -9.31
C GLY A 99 7.25 15.92 -8.31
N ASN A 100 6.40 16.10 -7.31
CA ASN A 100 6.56 17.08 -6.25
C ASN A 100 6.99 16.40 -4.95
N ARG A 101 8.26 16.59 -4.55
CA ARG A 101 8.89 15.91 -3.39
C ARG A 101 8.19 16.16 -2.05
N ILE A 102 7.44 17.24 -1.92
CA ILE A 102 6.72 17.60 -0.67
C ILE A 102 5.25 17.24 -0.73
N TYR A 103 4.75 16.68 -1.85
CA TYR A 103 3.37 16.26 -1.96
C TYR A 103 3.09 15.08 -1.03
N ASP A 104 2.06 15.20 -0.20
CA ASP A 104 1.69 14.23 0.82
C ASP A 104 0.18 13.84 0.78
N GLY A 105 -0.55 14.37 -0.19
CA GLY A 105 -1.97 14.09 -0.39
C GLY A 105 -2.24 12.89 -1.30
N ILE A 106 -3.50 12.70 -1.64
CA ILE A 106 -3.97 11.64 -2.56
C ILE A 106 -3.70 12.09 -3.99
N TRP A 107 -3.05 11.22 -4.76
CA TRP A 107 -2.84 11.47 -6.18
C TRP A 107 -3.89 10.71 -7.00
N HIS A 108 -4.56 11.42 -7.92
CA HIS A 108 -5.54 10.88 -8.84
C HIS A 108 -5.14 11.19 -10.28
N ASP A 109 -5.30 10.24 -11.18
CA ASP A 109 -4.92 10.39 -12.59
C ASP A 109 -5.96 11.12 -13.45
N GLY A 110 -7.08 11.53 -12.87
CA GLY A 110 -8.22 12.13 -13.56
C GLY A 110 -9.15 11.12 -14.22
N GLN A 111 -8.92 9.80 -14.04
CA GLN A 111 -9.72 8.73 -14.62
C GLN A 111 -10.09 7.68 -13.56
N SER A 112 -9.35 6.58 -13.47
CA SER A 112 -9.74 5.44 -12.60
C SER A 112 -8.72 5.11 -11.51
N HIS A 113 -7.63 5.87 -11.32
CA HIS A 113 -6.57 5.49 -10.40
C HIS A 113 -6.34 6.50 -9.30
N TYR A 114 -6.43 6.02 -8.05
CA TYR A 114 -6.14 6.76 -6.82
C TYR A 114 -4.95 6.12 -6.10
N TYR A 115 -3.94 6.92 -5.73
CA TYR A 115 -2.79 6.50 -4.94
C TYR A 115 -2.76 7.27 -3.62
N LEU A 116 -2.63 6.54 -2.49
CA LEU A 116 -2.81 7.07 -1.15
C LEU A 116 -1.53 7.10 -0.31
N ASP A 117 -0.37 6.68 -0.84
CA ASP A 117 0.88 6.69 -0.07
C ASP A 117 1.48 8.10 0.02
N GLY A 118 1.01 8.88 0.99
CA GLY A 118 1.51 10.22 1.32
C GLY A 118 2.87 10.25 2.03
N THR A 119 3.58 9.09 2.10
CA THR A 119 4.86 8.97 2.81
C THR A 119 4.72 9.40 4.28
N THR A 120 3.77 8.82 4.99
CA THR A 120 3.33 9.18 6.35
C THR A 120 4.48 9.28 7.36
N TRP A 121 5.49 8.38 7.27
CA TRP A 121 6.67 8.43 8.14
C TRP A 121 7.47 9.73 8.04
N ARG A 122 7.37 10.45 6.93
CA ARG A 122 8.02 11.75 6.68
C ARG A 122 7.07 12.92 6.87
N SER A 123 5.85 12.81 6.33
CA SER A 123 4.87 13.90 6.37
C SER A 123 4.17 14.04 7.73
N GLY A 124 4.09 12.96 8.51
CA GLY A 124 3.29 12.88 9.71
C GLY A 124 1.78 12.85 9.46
N LYS A 125 1.36 12.79 8.19
CA LYS A 125 -0.06 12.79 7.78
C LYS A 125 -0.44 11.46 7.16
N ILE A 126 -1.66 11.02 7.42
CA ILE A 126 -2.29 9.86 6.78
C ILE A 126 -3.34 10.38 5.82
N PRO A 127 -3.13 10.28 4.50
CA PRO A 127 -4.16 10.64 3.53
C PRO A 127 -5.37 9.70 3.66
N VAL A 128 -6.56 10.26 3.71
CA VAL A 128 -7.81 9.50 3.81
C VAL A 128 -8.71 9.86 2.63
N LEU A 129 -9.12 8.86 1.85
CA LEU A 129 -10.04 8.99 0.75
C LEU A 129 -11.44 8.57 1.21
N GLU A 130 -12.34 9.52 1.30
CA GLU A 130 -13.76 9.26 1.55
C GLU A 130 -14.49 9.05 0.23
N TYR A 131 -15.35 8.05 0.20
CA TYR A 131 -16.26 7.80 -0.92
C TYR A 131 -17.72 7.93 -0.46
N ASP A 132 -18.45 8.83 -1.08
CA ASP A 132 -19.88 8.99 -0.88
C ASP A 132 -20.64 8.06 -1.85
N SER A 133 -21.28 7.02 -1.32
CA SER A 133 -21.99 6.02 -2.12
C SER A 133 -23.30 6.56 -2.75
N GLU A 134 -23.88 7.64 -2.21
CA GLU A 134 -25.09 8.25 -2.76
C GLU A 134 -24.78 9.11 -3.97
N THR A 135 -23.69 9.88 -3.90
CA THR A 135 -23.31 10.79 -4.98
C THR A 135 -22.26 10.21 -5.93
N GLY A 136 -21.60 9.11 -5.54
CA GLY A 136 -20.51 8.50 -6.29
C GLY A 136 -19.23 9.34 -6.32
N LYS A 137 -19.08 10.27 -5.38
CA LYS A 137 -17.95 11.21 -5.35
C LYS A 137 -16.91 10.83 -4.30
N TYR A 138 -15.66 11.17 -4.61
CA TYR A 138 -14.54 11.06 -3.70
C TYR A 138 -14.15 12.41 -3.11
N ARG A 139 -13.66 12.38 -1.88
CA ARG A 139 -13.12 13.54 -1.17
C ARG A 139 -11.91 13.11 -0.35
N GLU A 140 -10.83 13.90 -0.40
CA GLU A 140 -9.73 13.79 0.55
C GLU A 140 -10.09 14.53 1.85
N ILE A 141 -9.84 13.89 3.00
CA ILE A 141 -10.09 14.45 4.33
C ILE A 141 -8.85 14.39 5.22
#